data_07b33d4559181c765bea9bce1eaa5ee1
#
_entry.id   07b33d4559181c765bea9bce1eaa5ee1
#
_cell.length_a   1.000
_cell.length_b   1.000
_cell.length_c   1.000
_cell.angle_alpha   90.00
_cell.angle_beta   90.00
_cell.angle_gamma   90.00
#
_symmetry.space_group_name_H-M   'P 1'
#
loop_
_entity.id
_entity.type
_entity.pdbx_description
1 polymer ?
#
loop_
_entity_poly.entity_id
_entity_poly.type
_entity_poly.pdbx_seq_one_letter_code
_entity_poly.pdbx_strand_id
1 'polypeptide(L)'
;PGENNGNGTPYAAVELPFSTPWRTITIGNSLQPIVETTIPYDLVDPKYEASTDYTPGRYTWSWLLWQDPSVNYNDQRQFIDLANHFGYEYVLVDNYWDKQIGRDSIEMLARYAKYKHIRLMLWYNSNGAENDAPQSPRGIMNNSIARKREMKWLKKIGVAGIKVDFFGGD
;
A
#
# COMPACT_ATOMS: atom_id res chain seq x y z
N PRO A 1 -3.45 4.55 -25.99
CA PRO A 1 -3.31 3.23 -25.38
C PRO A 1 -4.51 3.05 -24.45
N GLY A 2 -5.19 1.94 -24.59
CA GLY A 2 -6.29 1.61 -23.72
C GLY A 2 -5.80 1.04 -22.41
N GLU A 3 -6.61 1.06 -21.39
CA GLU A 3 -6.44 0.27 -20.17
C GLU A 3 -6.16 -1.20 -20.53
N ASN A 4 -5.64 -1.97 -19.61
CA ASN A 4 -5.29 -3.38 -19.81
C ASN A 4 -4.30 -3.61 -20.98
N ASN A 5 -3.28 -2.76 -21.09
CA ASN A 5 -2.27 -2.84 -22.15
C ASN A 5 -2.86 -2.82 -23.58
N GLY A 6 -3.97 -2.11 -23.76
CA GLY A 6 -4.67 -2.02 -25.03
C GLY A 6 -5.65 -3.16 -25.31
N ASN A 7 -5.86 -4.06 -24.37
CA ASN A 7 -6.89 -5.09 -24.46
C ASN A 7 -8.25 -4.53 -23.99
N GLY A 8 -9.31 -4.97 -24.62
CA GLY A 8 -10.67 -4.51 -24.32
C GLY A 8 -11.28 -3.64 -25.39
N THR A 9 -12.46 -3.10 -25.10
CA THR A 9 -13.19 -2.24 -26.00
C THR A 9 -13.03 -0.76 -25.62
N PRO A 10 -12.86 0.18 -26.59
CA PRO A 10 -12.90 1.61 -26.32
C PRO A 10 -14.31 2.15 -26.02
N TYR A 11 -15.33 1.32 -26.16
CA TYR A 11 -16.72 1.69 -25.96
C TYR A 11 -17.24 1.22 -24.62
N ALA A 12 -17.93 2.10 -23.90
CA ALA A 12 -18.63 1.73 -22.69
C ALA A 12 -19.89 0.93 -23.04
N ALA A 13 -20.03 -0.27 -22.47
CA ALA A 13 -21.26 -1.05 -22.50
C ALA A 13 -21.96 -0.88 -21.15
N VAL A 14 -23.03 -0.10 -21.11
CA VAL A 14 -23.73 0.25 -19.88
C VAL A 14 -25.24 0.09 -20.05
N GLU A 15 -25.92 -0.25 -18.97
CA GLU A 15 -27.38 -0.23 -18.88
C GLU A 15 -27.86 1.09 -18.31
N LEU A 16 -28.96 1.62 -18.83
CA LEU A 16 -29.55 2.87 -18.34
C LEU A 16 -30.62 2.60 -17.26
N PRO A 17 -30.72 3.44 -16.22
CA PRO A 17 -29.97 4.68 -15.97
C PRO A 17 -28.53 4.40 -15.48
N PHE A 18 -27.57 5.17 -15.98
CA PHE A 18 -26.16 5.04 -15.65
C PHE A 18 -25.55 6.40 -15.26
N SER A 19 -24.67 6.40 -14.26
CA SER A 19 -23.89 7.57 -13.85
C SER A 19 -22.42 7.35 -14.15
N THR A 20 -21.80 8.30 -14.83
CA THR A 20 -20.34 8.28 -15.04
C THR A 20 -19.61 8.67 -13.77
N PRO A 21 -18.37 8.21 -13.55
CA PRO A 21 -17.53 8.79 -12.51
C PRO A 21 -17.22 10.25 -12.83
N TRP A 22 -16.97 11.03 -11.79
CA TRP A 22 -16.47 12.39 -11.93
C TRP A 22 -15.13 12.38 -12.65
N ARG A 23 -14.92 13.35 -13.53
CA ARG A 23 -13.65 13.61 -14.20
C ARG A 23 -13.32 15.07 -14.02
N THR A 24 -12.09 15.36 -13.63
CA THR A 24 -11.61 16.71 -13.38
C THR A 24 -10.38 17.00 -14.21
N ILE A 25 -10.23 18.27 -14.62
CA ILE A 25 -9.06 18.76 -15.29
C ILE A 25 -8.59 19.99 -14.52
N THR A 26 -7.36 19.92 -14.00
CA THR A 26 -6.74 21.08 -13.35
C THR A 26 -5.75 21.73 -14.32
N ILE A 27 -5.94 23.02 -14.59
CA ILE A 27 -5.12 23.80 -15.52
C ILE A 27 -4.50 24.96 -14.76
N GLY A 28 -3.22 25.24 -15.02
CA GLY A 28 -2.52 26.37 -14.42
C GLY A 28 -1.25 26.73 -15.15
N ASN A 29 -0.72 27.93 -14.88
CA ASN A 29 0.56 28.41 -15.44
C ASN A 29 1.78 27.89 -14.66
N SER A 30 1.56 27.10 -13.61
CA SER A 30 2.59 26.49 -12.77
C SER A 30 2.08 25.14 -12.22
N LEU A 31 2.92 24.40 -11.52
CA LEU A 31 2.54 23.16 -10.83
C LEU A 31 1.72 23.38 -9.55
N GLN A 32 1.68 24.60 -9.04
CA GLN A 32 0.99 24.93 -7.79
C GLN A 32 -0.49 24.51 -7.78
N PRO A 33 -1.34 24.82 -8.80
CA PRO A 33 -2.73 24.38 -8.80
C PRO A 33 -2.90 22.86 -8.79
N ILE A 34 -1.92 22.12 -9.33
CA ILE A 34 -1.97 20.65 -9.33
C ILE A 34 -1.68 20.10 -7.93
N VAL A 35 -0.74 20.72 -7.22
CA VAL A 35 -0.34 20.29 -5.87
C VAL A 35 -1.37 20.70 -4.80
N GLU A 36 -1.97 21.87 -4.97
CA GLU A 36 -2.87 22.47 -3.96
C GLU A 36 -4.36 22.14 -4.20
N THR A 37 -4.71 21.47 -5.32
CA THR A 37 -6.12 21.20 -5.62
C THR A 37 -6.77 20.30 -4.58
N THR A 38 -7.92 20.69 -4.11
CA THR A 38 -8.79 19.91 -3.21
C THR A 38 -9.94 19.23 -3.94
N ILE A 39 -10.06 19.47 -5.24
CA ILE A 39 -11.18 18.99 -6.08
C ILE A 39 -11.53 17.50 -5.84
N PRO A 40 -10.56 16.56 -5.74
CA PRO A 40 -10.88 15.15 -5.48
C PRO A 40 -11.61 14.89 -4.16
N TYR A 41 -11.47 15.80 -3.19
CA TYR A 41 -12.12 15.71 -1.88
C TYR A 41 -13.45 16.49 -1.81
N ASP A 42 -13.62 17.46 -2.72
CA ASP A 42 -14.78 18.35 -2.70
C ASP A 42 -15.97 17.82 -3.53
N LEU A 43 -15.72 16.90 -4.47
CA LEU A 43 -16.72 16.43 -5.42
C LEU A 43 -17.55 15.25 -4.93
N VAL A 44 -17.02 14.44 -4.02
CA VAL A 44 -17.68 13.23 -3.54
C VAL A 44 -17.49 13.10 -2.03
N ASP A 45 -18.58 12.90 -1.34
CA ASP A 45 -18.53 12.60 0.09
C ASP A 45 -17.70 11.31 0.35
N PRO A 46 -16.97 11.25 1.46
CA PRO A 46 -16.26 10.05 1.86
C PRO A 46 -17.22 8.86 1.95
N LYS A 47 -16.94 7.79 1.22
CA LYS A 47 -17.76 6.58 1.26
C LYS A 47 -17.72 5.88 2.62
N TYR A 48 -16.63 6.09 3.35
CA TYR A 48 -16.40 5.51 4.66
C TYR A 48 -15.77 6.56 5.57
N GLU A 49 -16.25 6.60 6.80
CA GLU A 49 -15.59 7.34 7.85
C GLU A 49 -14.52 6.47 8.51
N ALA A 50 -13.37 7.05 8.78
CA ALA A 50 -12.32 6.37 9.53
C ALA A 50 -12.75 6.24 11.00
N SER A 51 -12.74 5.04 11.53
CA SER A 51 -13.01 4.77 12.95
C SER A 51 -11.83 5.11 13.87
N THR A 52 -10.72 5.54 13.31
CA THR A 52 -9.47 5.83 14.02
C THR A 52 -8.74 6.96 13.30
N ASP A 53 -8.19 7.89 14.06
CA ASP A 53 -7.31 8.91 13.52
C ASP A 53 -6.00 8.27 13.08
N TYR A 54 -5.62 8.52 11.84
CA TYR A 54 -4.35 8.08 11.29
C TYR A 54 -3.30 9.16 11.51
N THR A 55 -2.23 8.79 12.19
CA THR A 55 -1.10 9.70 12.39
C THR A 55 -0.17 9.59 11.19
N PRO A 56 0.05 10.66 10.42
CA PRO A 56 1.08 10.68 9.39
C PRO A 56 2.46 10.56 10.04
N GLY A 57 3.45 10.06 9.29
CA GLY A 57 4.77 9.88 9.84
C GLY A 57 5.80 9.51 8.80
N ARG A 58 7.05 9.48 9.23
CA ARG A 58 8.21 9.09 8.43
C ARG A 58 8.49 7.61 8.65
N TYR A 59 9.08 6.97 7.66
CA TYR A 59 9.45 5.56 7.78
C TYR A 59 10.85 5.29 7.24
N THR A 60 11.47 4.25 7.78
CA THR A 60 12.65 3.63 7.20
C THR A 60 12.23 2.51 6.25
N TRP A 61 12.99 2.33 5.19
CA TRP A 61 12.69 1.40 4.11
C TRP A 61 13.96 0.82 3.53
N SER A 62 14.27 -0.43 3.87
CA SER A 62 15.53 -1.09 3.49
C SER A 62 15.67 -1.28 1.98
N TRP A 63 14.58 -1.60 1.31
CA TRP A 63 14.56 -1.84 -0.12
C TRP A 63 15.08 -0.67 -0.94
N LEU A 64 14.82 0.56 -0.50
CA LEU A 64 15.30 1.77 -1.17
C LEU A 64 16.83 1.82 -1.28
N LEU A 65 17.53 1.26 -0.30
CA LEU A 65 18.99 1.24 -0.23
C LEU A 65 19.61 -0.06 -0.75
N TRP A 66 19.02 -1.20 -0.41
CA TRP A 66 19.64 -2.52 -0.59
C TRP A 66 18.78 -3.50 -1.40
N GLN A 67 17.64 -3.07 -1.94
CA GLN A 67 16.72 -3.85 -2.77
C GLN A 67 16.23 -5.16 -2.09
N ASP A 68 15.74 -6.12 -2.88
CA ASP A 68 15.13 -7.37 -2.41
C ASP A 68 15.99 -8.18 -1.42
N PRO A 69 17.34 -8.26 -1.52
CA PRO A 69 18.15 -8.99 -0.54
C PRO A 69 18.03 -8.47 0.89
N SER A 70 17.64 -7.20 1.06
CA SER A 70 17.46 -6.62 2.40
C SER A 70 16.17 -7.03 3.09
N VAL A 71 15.24 -7.69 2.38
CA VAL A 71 13.99 -8.15 2.95
C VAL A 71 14.23 -9.45 3.73
N ASN A 72 15.02 -9.37 4.75
CA ASN A 72 15.36 -10.46 5.67
C ASN A 72 15.20 -10.00 7.12
N TYR A 73 15.06 -10.94 8.05
CA TYR A 73 14.76 -10.65 9.44
C TYR A 73 15.80 -9.72 10.12
N ASN A 74 17.08 -9.95 9.87
CA ASN A 74 18.17 -9.23 10.54
C ASN A 74 18.24 -7.77 10.06
N ASP A 75 18.15 -7.55 8.76
CA ASP A 75 18.18 -6.20 8.19
C ASP A 75 16.93 -5.43 8.62
N GLN A 76 15.74 -6.06 8.63
CA GLN A 76 14.53 -5.40 9.10
C GLN A 76 14.63 -4.98 10.57
N ARG A 77 15.29 -5.76 11.43
CA ARG A 77 15.58 -5.33 12.81
C ARG A 77 16.44 -4.08 12.85
N GLN A 78 17.50 -4.03 12.03
CA GLN A 78 18.37 -2.85 11.95
C GLN A 78 17.61 -1.62 11.49
N PHE A 79 16.68 -1.76 10.53
CA PHE A 79 15.85 -0.66 10.05
C PHE A 79 14.80 -0.21 11.09
N ILE A 80 14.32 -1.11 11.94
CA ILE A 80 13.50 -0.74 13.10
C ILE A 80 14.34 0.07 14.11
N ASP A 81 15.57 -0.36 14.41
CA ASP A 81 16.48 0.37 15.29
C ASP A 81 16.86 1.74 14.70
N LEU A 82 17.06 1.81 13.39
CA LEU A 82 17.33 3.05 12.66
C LEU A 82 16.15 4.02 12.75
N ALA A 83 14.92 3.53 12.55
CA ALA A 83 13.71 4.33 12.70
C ALA A 83 13.59 4.91 14.12
N ASN A 84 13.84 4.08 15.14
CA ASN A 84 13.85 4.51 16.52
C ASN A 84 14.93 5.57 16.78
N HIS A 85 16.14 5.37 16.26
CA HIS A 85 17.27 6.32 16.42
C HIS A 85 16.96 7.68 15.82
N PHE A 86 16.31 7.75 14.65
CA PHE A 86 15.91 8.99 14.00
C PHE A 86 14.59 9.59 14.51
N GLY A 87 13.92 8.94 15.43
CA GLY A 87 12.59 9.36 15.89
C GLY A 87 11.55 9.31 14.78
N TYR A 88 11.65 8.32 13.89
CA TYR A 88 10.64 8.03 12.88
C TYR A 88 9.53 7.17 13.47
N GLU A 89 8.37 7.25 12.88
CA GLU A 89 7.15 6.63 13.40
C GLU A 89 6.96 5.20 12.87
N TYR A 90 7.51 4.89 11.67
CA TYR A 90 7.22 3.65 10.96
C TYR A 90 8.48 2.98 10.40
N VAL A 91 8.33 1.70 10.09
CA VAL A 91 9.22 0.93 9.22
C VAL A 91 8.40 0.18 8.18
N LEU A 92 8.84 0.19 6.92
CA LEU A 92 8.22 -0.56 5.83
C LEU A 92 9.07 -1.78 5.50
N VAL A 93 8.48 -2.97 5.63
CA VAL A 93 9.01 -4.23 5.11
C VAL A 93 8.43 -4.45 3.71
N ASP A 94 9.30 -4.47 2.71
CA ASP A 94 8.93 -4.48 1.30
C ASP A 94 8.57 -5.89 0.79
N ASN A 95 8.43 -6.05 -0.51
CA ASN A 95 8.02 -7.28 -1.20
C ASN A 95 8.81 -8.53 -0.80
N TYR A 96 8.30 -9.70 -1.09
CA TYR A 96 8.88 -11.01 -0.76
C TYR A 96 9.02 -11.33 0.74
N TRP A 97 8.53 -10.51 1.65
CA TRP A 97 8.58 -10.80 3.08
C TRP A 97 7.93 -12.14 3.44
N ASP A 98 6.90 -12.56 2.69
CA ASP A 98 6.21 -13.84 2.87
C ASP A 98 7.11 -15.05 2.59
N LYS A 99 8.06 -14.91 1.66
CA LYS A 99 9.02 -15.96 1.26
C LYS A 99 10.34 -15.88 2.01
N GLN A 100 10.85 -14.68 2.21
CA GLN A 100 12.19 -14.46 2.76
C GLN A 100 12.20 -14.39 4.30
N ILE A 101 11.12 -13.89 4.90
CA ILE A 101 10.99 -13.74 6.35
C ILE A 101 9.98 -14.74 6.92
N GLY A 102 8.82 -14.85 6.29
CA GLY A 102 7.72 -15.69 6.75
C GLY A 102 6.89 -15.08 7.86
N ARG A 103 5.66 -15.58 8.03
CA ARG A 103 4.66 -14.99 8.92
C ARG A 103 5.07 -14.98 10.39
N ASP A 104 5.64 -16.07 10.88
CA ASP A 104 6.04 -16.18 12.28
C ASP A 104 7.12 -15.16 12.63
N SER A 105 8.08 -14.97 11.73
CA SER A 105 9.14 -13.98 11.91
C SER A 105 8.64 -12.55 11.75
N ILE A 106 7.63 -12.32 10.90
CA ILE A 106 6.93 -11.02 10.82
C ILE A 106 6.20 -10.71 12.14
N GLU A 107 5.58 -11.70 12.79
CA GLU A 107 5.00 -11.49 14.13
C GLU A 107 6.07 -11.13 15.16
N MET A 108 7.27 -11.73 15.07
CA MET A 108 8.40 -11.36 15.93
C MET A 108 8.87 -9.94 15.65
N LEU A 109 9.00 -9.55 14.38
CA LEU A 109 9.35 -8.17 13.98
C LEU A 109 8.31 -7.15 14.46
N ALA A 110 7.01 -7.48 14.35
CA ALA A 110 5.95 -6.60 14.83
C ALA A 110 6.04 -6.37 16.35
N ARG A 111 6.30 -7.44 17.12
CA ARG A 111 6.55 -7.32 18.57
C ARG A 111 7.80 -6.50 18.88
N TYR A 112 8.88 -6.70 18.12
CA TYR A 112 10.11 -5.95 18.28
C TYR A 112 9.94 -4.46 17.93
N ALA A 113 9.27 -4.15 16.82
CA ALA A 113 8.94 -2.79 16.42
C ALA A 113 8.11 -2.09 17.52
N LYS A 114 7.08 -2.77 18.03
CA LYS A 114 6.27 -2.26 19.14
C LYS A 114 7.11 -1.98 20.40
N TYR A 115 8.03 -2.86 20.74
CA TYR A 115 8.96 -2.64 21.87
C TYR A 115 9.83 -1.40 21.68
N LYS A 116 10.22 -1.11 20.43
CA LYS A 116 10.96 0.09 20.02
C LYS A 116 10.07 1.32 19.78
N HIS A 117 8.77 1.25 20.05
CA HIS A 117 7.78 2.29 19.76
C HIS A 117 7.67 2.64 18.27
N ILE A 118 8.02 1.72 17.38
CA ILE A 118 7.93 1.85 15.92
C ILE A 118 6.72 1.05 15.43
N ARG A 119 6.02 1.58 14.44
CA ARG A 119 4.88 0.93 13.80
C ARG A 119 5.31 0.20 12.53
N LEU A 120 5.01 -1.09 12.43
CA LEU A 120 5.35 -1.90 11.25
C LEU A 120 4.33 -1.71 10.15
N MET A 121 4.81 -1.55 8.93
CA MET A 121 4.03 -1.60 7.69
C MET A 121 4.53 -2.73 6.79
N LEU A 122 3.63 -3.36 6.03
CA LEU A 122 3.96 -4.46 5.12
C LEU A 122 3.52 -4.14 3.69
N TRP A 123 4.30 -4.61 2.74
CA TRP A 123 4.03 -4.49 1.32
C TRP A 123 3.17 -5.64 0.79
N TYR A 124 2.31 -5.35 -0.18
CA TYR A 124 1.47 -6.32 -0.89
C TYR A 124 1.38 -5.99 -2.38
N ASN A 125 1.33 -7.04 -3.20
CA ASN A 125 0.97 -6.91 -4.61
C ASN A 125 -0.56 -6.74 -4.71
N SER A 126 -1.01 -5.76 -5.49
CA SER A 126 -2.45 -5.52 -5.71
C SER A 126 -3.13 -6.67 -6.43
N ASN A 127 -2.37 -7.40 -7.28
CA ASN A 127 -2.91 -8.34 -8.27
C ASN A 127 -3.96 -7.69 -9.18
N GLY A 128 -3.67 -6.48 -9.68
CA GLY A 128 -4.45 -5.87 -10.75
C GLY A 128 -4.64 -6.82 -11.92
N ALA A 129 -5.64 -6.56 -12.76
CA ALA A 129 -6.09 -7.51 -13.80
C ALA A 129 -4.97 -7.98 -14.73
N GLU A 130 -4.12 -7.06 -15.17
CA GLU A 130 -3.01 -7.33 -16.11
C GLU A 130 -1.63 -7.37 -15.41
N ASN A 131 -1.63 -7.53 -14.10
CA ASN A 131 -0.39 -7.51 -13.32
C ASN A 131 0.27 -8.89 -13.31
N ASP A 132 1.38 -9.02 -14.01
CA ASP A 132 2.26 -10.21 -14.07
C ASP A 132 3.49 -10.11 -13.15
N ALA A 133 3.66 -8.99 -12.44
CA ALA A 133 4.79 -8.76 -11.53
C ALA A 133 4.93 -9.91 -10.51
N PRO A 134 6.12 -10.54 -10.39
CA PRO A 134 6.31 -11.74 -9.58
C PRO A 134 6.41 -11.46 -8.08
N GLN A 135 6.50 -10.20 -7.68
CA GLN A 135 6.65 -9.79 -6.29
C GLN A 135 5.46 -10.24 -5.45
N SER A 136 5.75 -10.88 -4.33
CA SER A 136 4.75 -11.39 -3.39
C SER A 136 4.76 -10.62 -2.07
N PRO A 137 3.69 -10.69 -1.26
CA PRO A 137 2.53 -11.59 -1.31
C PRO A 137 1.57 -11.30 -2.47
N ARG A 138 1.11 -12.35 -3.15
CA ARG A 138 0.15 -12.30 -4.26
C ARG A 138 -1.14 -13.05 -3.92
N GLY A 139 -2.22 -12.80 -4.68
CA GLY A 139 -3.49 -13.51 -4.55
C GLY A 139 -4.29 -13.13 -3.30
N ILE A 140 -3.93 -12.03 -2.65
CA ILE A 140 -4.56 -11.58 -1.40
C ILE A 140 -5.42 -10.34 -1.65
N MET A 141 -4.84 -9.28 -2.22
CA MET A 141 -5.50 -7.96 -2.28
C MET A 141 -6.67 -7.94 -3.28
N ASN A 142 -6.60 -8.67 -4.37
CA ASN A 142 -7.67 -8.80 -5.35
C ASN A 142 -8.81 -9.75 -4.94
N ASN A 143 -8.60 -10.59 -3.91
CA ASN A 143 -9.60 -11.52 -3.40
C ASN A 143 -10.22 -11.01 -2.10
N SER A 144 -11.53 -10.75 -2.10
CA SER A 144 -12.20 -10.14 -0.95
C SER A 144 -12.15 -10.99 0.32
N ILE A 145 -12.21 -12.33 0.20
CA ILE A 145 -12.17 -13.25 1.34
C ILE A 145 -10.74 -13.32 1.89
N ALA A 146 -9.76 -13.51 1.00
CA ALA A 146 -8.35 -13.54 1.39
C ALA A 146 -7.94 -12.21 2.05
N ARG A 147 -8.30 -11.09 1.43
CA ARG A 147 -8.03 -9.75 1.96
C ARG A 147 -8.62 -9.53 3.36
N LYS A 148 -9.88 -9.93 3.58
CA LYS A 148 -10.51 -9.82 4.91
C LYS A 148 -9.79 -10.66 5.96
N ARG A 149 -9.34 -11.87 5.63
CA ARG A 149 -8.56 -12.72 6.54
C ARG A 149 -7.21 -12.10 6.85
N GLU A 150 -6.56 -11.58 5.83
CA GLU A 150 -5.27 -10.91 5.95
C GLU A 150 -5.35 -9.68 6.86
N MET A 151 -6.31 -8.78 6.62
CA MET A 151 -6.51 -7.59 7.46
C MET A 151 -6.77 -7.95 8.94
N LYS A 152 -7.49 -9.05 9.21
CA LYS A 152 -7.70 -9.54 10.58
C LYS A 152 -6.38 -10.00 11.22
N TRP A 153 -5.55 -10.71 10.47
CA TRP A 153 -4.25 -11.16 10.96
C TRP A 153 -3.31 -9.97 11.21
N LEU A 154 -3.19 -9.04 10.27
CA LEU A 154 -2.39 -7.83 10.41
C LEU A 154 -2.79 -7.01 11.65
N LYS A 155 -4.08 -6.82 11.85
CA LYS A 155 -4.61 -6.15 13.05
C LYS A 155 -4.25 -6.89 14.32
N LYS A 156 -4.36 -8.23 14.33
CA LYS A 156 -4.03 -9.08 15.49
C LYS A 156 -2.56 -8.95 15.90
N ILE A 157 -1.65 -8.90 14.94
CA ILE A 157 -0.21 -8.79 15.21
C ILE A 157 0.28 -7.34 15.38
N GLY A 158 -0.59 -6.35 15.19
CA GLY A 158 -0.28 -4.93 15.42
C GLY A 158 0.42 -4.24 14.26
N VAL A 159 0.27 -4.74 13.03
CA VAL A 159 0.71 -4.01 11.83
C VAL A 159 -0.17 -2.77 11.63
N ALA A 160 0.46 -1.63 11.42
CA ALA A 160 -0.19 -0.32 11.40
C ALA A 160 -0.72 0.08 10.02
N GLY A 161 -0.16 -0.48 8.96
CA GLY A 161 -0.55 -0.12 7.61
C GLY A 161 0.04 -1.06 6.56
N ILE A 162 -0.39 -0.86 5.33
CA ILE A 162 0.11 -1.59 4.18
C ILE A 162 0.48 -0.64 3.03
N LYS A 163 1.51 -1.02 2.27
CA LYS A 163 1.78 -0.49 0.93
C LYS A 163 1.22 -1.49 -0.08
N VAL A 164 0.34 -1.05 -0.95
CA VAL A 164 -0.16 -1.88 -2.06
C VAL A 164 0.38 -1.32 -3.36
N ASP A 165 0.97 -2.18 -4.17
CA ASP A 165 1.73 -1.81 -5.36
C ASP A 165 1.31 -2.65 -6.57
N PHE A 166 1.79 -2.28 -7.78
CA PHE A 166 1.52 -2.98 -9.04
C PHE A 166 0.03 -3.13 -9.35
N PHE A 167 -0.66 -2.02 -9.51
CA PHE A 167 -2.09 -2.08 -9.84
C PHE A 167 -2.35 -2.63 -11.24
N GLY A 168 -1.40 -2.51 -12.16
CA GLY A 168 -1.50 -3.01 -13.51
C GLY A 168 -2.55 -2.30 -14.37
N GLY A 169 -2.37 -2.34 -15.69
CA GLY A 169 -3.31 -1.73 -16.59
C GLY A 169 -3.18 -0.22 -16.79
N ASP A 170 -2.15 0.38 -16.22
CA ASP A 170 -1.89 1.83 -16.32
C ASP A 170 -0.94 2.17 -17.47
#